data_7a0575d91935be503f63ed6b33befc32
#
_entry.id   7a0575d91935be503f63ed6b33befc32
#
_cell.length_a   1.000
_cell.length_b   1.000
_cell.length_c   1.000
_cell.angle_alpha   90.00
_cell.angle_beta   90.00
_cell.angle_gamma   90.00
#
_symmetry.space_group_name_H-M   'P 1'
#
loop_
_entity.id
_entity.type
_entity.pdbx_description
1 polymer ?
#
loop_
_entity_poly.entity_id
_entity_poly.type
_entity_poly.pdbx_seq_one_letter_code
_entity_poly.pdbx_strand_id
1 'polypeptide(L)'
;MVRLEILEKHLAEKMKVASEEKRRSAVRVACELAVQNCPVDLPVVDESLRQLLSGYKLSFEQVSKLERLAAQLDEEYFNLHESQNEERELNPQALHLFSQARAVSALAFAGRDDSTESAIEAIYEGATAINDGQVLNAVFSVLSEI
;
A
#
# COMPACT_ATOMS: atom_id res chain seq x y z
N MET A 1 -16.73 -9.63 -2.79
CA MET A 1 -16.47 -11.04 -2.88
C MET A 1 -16.22 -11.66 -1.55
N VAL A 2 -16.79 -12.83 -1.36
CA VAL A 2 -16.66 -13.54 -0.10
C VAL A 2 -15.20 -13.84 0.20
N ARG A 3 -14.44 -14.21 -0.82
CA ARG A 3 -13.04 -14.57 -0.63
C ARG A 3 -12.22 -13.40 -0.11
N LEU A 4 -12.46 -12.21 -0.64
CA LEU A 4 -11.73 -11.04 -0.21
C LEU A 4 -12.02 -10.70 1.24
N GLU A 5 -13.27 -10.78 1.64
CA GLU A 5 -13.66 -10.52 3.02
C GLU A 5 -13.01 -11.50 3.98
N ILE A 6 -12.92 -12.76 3.58
CA ILE A 6 -12.28 -13.77 4.39
C ILE A 6 -10.80 -13.48 4.56
N LEU A 7 -10.14 -13.07 3.48
CA LEU A 7 -8.71 -12.75 3.54
C LEU A 7 -8.45 -11.55 4.44
N GLU A 8 -9.31 -10.53 4.36
CA GLU A 8 -9.17 -9.36 5.22
C GLU A 8 -9.30 -9.72 6.68
N LYS A 9 -10.29 -10.56 7.00
CA LYS A 9 -10.50 -10.99 8.37
C LYS A 9 -9.33 -11.80 8.88
N HIS A 10 -8.82 -12.71 8.06
CA HIS A 10 -7.65 -13.52 8.41
C HIS A 10 -6.44 -12.65 8.66
N LEU A 11 -6.23 -11.66 7.80
CA LEU A 11 -5.12 -10.75 7.97
C LEU A 11 -5.21 -10.00 9.29
N ALA A 12 -6.38 -9.45 9.59
CA ALA A 12 -6.56 -8.71 10.83
C ALA A 12 -6.28 -9.59 12.04
N GLU A 13 -6.76 -10.83 12.02
CA GLU A 13 -6.56 -11.74 13.12
C GLU A 13 -5.09 -12.07 13.32
N LYS A 14 -4.39 -12.37 12.23
CA LYS A 14 -2.97 -12.69 12.30
C LYS A 14 -2.14 -11.48 12.75
N MET A 15 -2.51 -10.30 12.30
CA MET A 15 -1.80 -9.09 12.70
C MET A 15 -1.96 -8.81 14.20
N LYS A 16 -3.15 -9.07 14.73
CA LYS A 16 -3.40 -8.81 16.14
C LYS A 16 -2.57 -9.68 17.05
N VAL A 17 -2.32 -10.93 16.66
CA VAL A 17 -1.58 -11.85 17.52
C VAL A 17 -0.08 -11.87 17.18
N ALA A 18 0.34 -11.23 16.11
CA ALA A 18 1.75 -11.19 15.73
C ALA A 18 2.52 -10.26 16.65
N SER A 19 3.82 -10.52 16.79
CA SER A 19 4.70 -9.60 17.49
C SER A 19 4.80 -8.28 16.73
N GLU A 20 5.20 -7.24 17.44
CA GLU A 20 5.39 -5.94 16.81
C GLU A 20 6.42 -6.02 15.68
N GLU A 21 7.47 -6.79 15.90
CA GLU A 21 8.50 -6.94 14.88
C GLU A 21 7.97 -7.60 13.63
N LYS A 22 7.15 -8.64 13.78
CA LYS A 22 6.55 -9.31 12.62
C LYS A 22 5.58 -8.40 11.90
N ARG A 23 4.80 -7.62 12.65
CA ARG A 23 3.89 -6.67 12.02
C ARG A 23 4.65 -5.65 11.18
N ARG A 24 5.76 -5.14 11.72
CA ARG A 24 6.58 -4.20 10.97
C ARG A 24 7.19 -4.84 9.72
N SER A 25 7.65 -6.07 9.85
CA SER A 25 8.21 -6.79 8.70
C SER A 25 7.15 -6.99 7.61
N ALA A 26 5.93 -7.34 8.02
CA ALA A 26 4.85 -7.53 7.07
C ALA A 26 4.53 -6.24 6.32
N VAL A 27 4.49 -5.12 7.05
CA VAL A 27 4.23 -3.81 6.44
C VAL A 27 5.33 -3.45 5.45
N ARG A 28 6.59 -3.68 5.84
CA ARG A 28 7.71 -3.35 4.96
C ARG A 28 7.67 -4.17 3.67
N VAL A 29 7.35 -5.45 3.77
CA VAL A 29 7.24 -6.30 2.59
C VAL A 29 6.14 -5.80 1.67
N ALA A 30 4.98 -5.46 2.24
CA ALA A 30 3.87 -4.97 1.45
C ALA A 30 4.23 -3.68 0.72
N CYS A 31 4.85 -2.74 1.42
CA CYS A 31 5.24 -1.46 0.83
C CYS A 31 6.30 -1.64 -0.25
N GLU A 32 7.28 -2.49 0.02
CA GLU A 32 8.36 -2.72 -0.94
C GLU A 32 7.83 -3.30 -2.23
N LEU A 33 6.98 -4.33 -2.14
CA LEU A 33 6.42 -4.94 -3.33
C LEU A 33 5.54 -3.96 -4.11
N ALA A 34 4.73 -3.20 -3.38
CA ALA A 34 3.83 -2.25 -4.05
C ALA A 34 4.62 -1.19 -4.82
N VAL A 35 5.62 -0.60 -4.19
CA VAL A 35 6.39 0.46 -4.82
C VAL A 35 7.24 -0.08 -5.97
N GLN A 36 7.81 -1.28 -5.81
CA GLN A 36 8.61 -1.87 -6.87
C GLN A 36 7.79 -2.16 -8.12
N ASN A 37 6.54 -2.57 -7.92
CA ASN A 37 5.66 -2.90 -9.05
C ASN A 37 4.93 -1.68 -9.60
N CYS A 38 4.79 -0.63 -8.81
CA CYS A 38 4.08 0.59 -9.21
C CYS A 38 4.94 1.79 -8.87
N PRO A 39 6.11 1.94 -9.51
CA PRO A 39 7.05 2.99 -9.12
C PRO A 39 6.53 4.38 -9.40
N VAL A 40 6.84 5.29 -8.49
CA VAL A 40 6.55 6.70 -8.64
C VAL A 40 7.89 7.43 -8.55
N ASP A 41 8.26 8.12 -9.62
CA ASP A 41 9.59 8.70 -9.74
C ASP A 41 9.64 10.06 -9.05
N LEU A 42 9.54 10.04 -7.74
CA LEU A 42 9.62 11.24 -6.91
C LEU A 42 10.48 10.95 -5.68
N PRO A 43 11.34 11.89 -5.28
CA PRO A 43 12.25 11.66 -4.16
C PRO A 43 11.54 11.28 -2.86
N VAL A 44 10.38 11.87 -2.58
CA VAL A 44 9.70 11.59 -1.32
C VAL A 44 9.29 10.12 -1.23
N VAL A 45 8.97 9.50 -2.36
CA VAL A 45 8.59 8.09 -2.37
C VAL A 45 9.81 7.22 -2.10
N ASP A 46 10.90 7.47 -2.82
CA ASP A 46 12.13 6.68 -2.65
C ASP A 46 12.71 6.82 -1.26
N GLU A 47 12.75 8.03 -0.74
CA GLU A 47 13.29 8.28 0.58
C GLU A 47 12.44 7.62 1.66
N SER A 48 11.13 7.75 1.53
CA SER A 48 10.23 7.19 2.52
C SER A 48 10.33 5.67 2.55
N LEU A 49 10.37 5.03 1.39
CA LEU A 49 10.52 3.59 1.35
C LEU A 49 11.84 3.15 1.97
N ARG A 50 12.93 3.84 1.62
CA ARG A 50 14.25 3.52 2.16
C ARG A 50 14.26 3.63 3.68
N GLN A 51 13.65 4.69 4.22
CA GLN A 51 13.60 4.87 5.67
C GLN A 51 12.80 3.77 6.34
N LEU A 52 11.66 3.42 5.77
CA LEU A 52 10.84 2.35 6.34
C LEU A 52 11.58 1.02 6.30
N LEU A 53 12.26 0.71 5.20
CA LEU A 53 13.00 -0.54 5.09
C LEU A 53 14.18 -0.60 6.06
N SER A 54 14.70 0.56 6.44
CA SER A 54 15.79 0.64 7.42
C SER A 54 15.30 0.67 8.86
N GLY A 55 13.98 0.62 9.06
CA GLY A 55 13.43 0.58 10.40
C GLY A 55 13.14 1.92 11.02
N TYR A 56 13.24 3.00 10.24
CA TYR A 56 12.97 4.35 10.75
C TYR A 56 11.54 4.77 10.47
N LYS A 57 11.04 5.61 11.35
CA LYS A 57 9.71 6.19 11.17
C LYS A 57 9.78 7.38 10.23
N LEU A 58 8.66 7.67 9.59
CA LEU A 58 8.57 8.84 8.74
C LEU A 58 8.16 10.05 9.56
N SER A 59 8.61 11.22 9.13
CA SER A 59 8.19 12.45 9.79
C SER A 59 6.75 12.78 9.41
N PHE A 60 6.12 13.63 10.21
CA PHE A 60 4.77 14.10 9.90
C PHE A 60 4.74 14.76 8.52
N GLU A 61 5.77 15.52 8.20
CA GLU A 61 5.85 16.19 6.91
C GLU A 61 5.92 15.19 5.76
N GLN A 62 6.71 14.13 5.92
CA GLN A 62 6.78 13.09 4.89
C GLN A 62 5.44 12.42 4.68
N VAL A 63 4.77 12.06 5.78
CA VAL A 63 3.46 11.42 5.68
C VAL A 63 2.48 12.34 4.99
N SER A 64 2.48 13.62 5.34
CA SER A 64 1.58 14.59 4.72
C SER A 64 1.84 14.71 3.22
N LYS A 65 3.11 14.71 2.82
CA LYS A 65 3.44 14.78 1.39
C LYS A 65 2.97 13.54 0.66
N LEU A 66 3.13 12.37 1.27
CA LEU A 66 2.67 11.13 0.66
C LEU A 66 1.15 11.11 0.52
N GLU A 67 0.44 11.58 1.55
CA GLU A 67 -1.02 11.64 1.49
C GLU A 67 -1.50 12.57 0.39
N ARG A 68 -0.85 13.72 0.25
CA ARG A 68 -1.22 14.65 -0.82
C ARG A 68 -0.91 14.08 -2.20
N LEU A 69 0.22 13.38 -2.32
CA LEU A 69 0.57 12.75 -3.58
C LEU A 69 -0.43 11.67 -3.96
N ALA A 70 -0.82 10.84 -2.99
CA ALA A 70 -1.81 9.81 -3.26
C ALA A 70 -3.14 10.43 -3.71
N ALA A 71 -3.55 11.51 -3.04
CA ALA A 71 -4.79 12.20 -3.42
C ALA A 71 -4.69 12.79 -4.82
N GLN A 72 -3.53 13.33 -5.17
CA GLN A 72 -3.32 13.89 -6.50
C GLN A 72 -3.38 12.80 -7.57
N LEU A 73 -2.76 11.66 -7.31
CA LEU A 73 -2.81 10.55 -8.25
C LEU A 73 -4.23 10.03 -8.42
N ASP A 74 -4.98 9.96 -7.32
CA ASP A 74 -6.38 9.55 -7.40
C ASP A 74 -7.20 10.54 -8.21
N GLU A 75 -6.91 11.83 -8.06
CA GLU A 75 -7.62 12.83 -8.84
C GLU A 75 -7.31 12.72 -10.33
N GLU A 76 -6.04 12.48 -10.66
CA GLU A 76 -5.65 12.28 -12.05
C GLU A 76 -6.33 11.03 -12.63
N TYR A 77 -6.41 9.98 -11.81
CA TYR A 77 -7.11 8.76 -12.21
C TYR A 77 -8.58 9.06 -12.51
N PHE A 78 -9.24 9.78 -11.61
CA PHE A 78 -10.64 10.15 -11.80
C PHE A 78 -10.86 10.95 -13.07
N ASN A 79 -10.02 11.95 -13.29
CA ASN A 79 -10.17 12.81 -14.47
C ASN A 79 -9.99 12.03 -15.75
N LEU A 80 -9.01 11.14 -15.78
CA LEU A 80 -8.76 10.33 -16.96
C LEU A 80 -9.87 9.32 -17.20
N HIS A 81 -10.35 8.72 -16.11
CA HIS A 81 -11.43 7.74 -16.19
C HIS A 81 -12.72 8.37 -16.69
N GLU A 82 -13.05 9.56 -16.20
CA GLU A 82 -14.28 10.24 -16.60
C GLU A 82 -14.26 10.69 -18.05
N SER A 83 -13.08 11.09 -18.54
CA SER A 83 -12.99 11.56 -19.92
C SER A 83 -13.18 10.43 -20.93
N GLN A 84 -13.16 9.18 -20.46
CA GLN A 84 -13.33 8.00 -21.32
C GLN A 84 -14.70 7.37 -21.20
N ASN A 85 -15.61 8.03 -20.67
CA ASN A 85 -16.81 7.60 -19.99
C ASN A 85 -17.61 6.46 -20.60
N GLU A 86 -17.77 6.35 -21.91
CA GLU A 86 -18.58 5.28 -22.45
C GLU A 86 -17.86 3.98 -22.63
N GLU A 87 -16.58 3.92 -22.44
CA GLU A 87 -15.82 2.73 -22.76
C GLU A 87 -15.90 1.70 -21.66
N ARG A 88 -16.02 0.46 -22.03
CA ARG A 88 -16.05 -0.62 -21.07
C ARG A 88 -14.69 -0.97 -20.54
N GLU A 89 -13.66 -0.71 -21.34
CA GLU A 89 -12.29 -1.06 -20.93
C GLU A 89 -11.62 0.11 -20.27
N LEU A 90 -10.96 -0.16 -19.17
CA LEU A 90 -10.22 0.87 -18.47
C LEU A 90 -8.97 1.24 -19.26
N ASN A 91 -8.69 2.52 -19.30
CA ASN A 91 -7.46 3.04 -19.88
C ASN A 91 -6.26 2.50 -19.09
N PRO A 92 -5.26 1.92 -19.77
CA PRO A 92 -4.09 1.39 -19.02
C PRO A 92 -3.39 2.47 -18.20
N GLN A 93 -3.37 3.71 -18.67
CA GLN A 93 -2.76 4.79 -17.92
C GLN A 93 -3.57 5.09 -16.66
N ALA A 94 -4.89 5.03 -16.74
CA ALA A 94 -5.73 5.23 -15.56
C ALA A 94 -5.49 4.14 -14.53
N LEU A 95 -5.38 2.89 -15.00
CA LEU A 95 -5.08 1.79 -14.08
C LEU A 95 -3.73 1.99 -13.42
N HIS A 96 -2.76 2.46 -14.16
CA HIS A 96 -1.43 2.72 -13.62
C HIS A 96 -1.48 3.80 -12.52
N LEU A 97 -2.20 4.87 -12.78
CA LEU A 97 -2.36 5.93 -11.79
C LEU A 97 -3.04 5.42 -10.52
N PHE A 98 -4.07 4.60 -10.69
CA PHE A 98 -4.74 4.01 -9.55
C PHE A 98 -3.78 3.18 -8.70
N SER A 99 -3.00 2.33 -9.36
CA SER A 99 -2.04 1.48 -8.65
C SER A 99 -0.95 2.29 -7.97
N GLN A 100 -0.47 3.35 -8.62
CA GLN A 100 0.52 4.23 -8.01
C GLN A 100 -0.05 4.91 -6.77
N ALA A 101 -1.31 5.36 -6.85
CA ALA A 101 -1.94 5.98 -5.69
C ALA A 101 -2.03 5.01 -4.52
N ARG A 102 -2.36 3.74 -4.81
CA ARG A 102 -2.46 2.75 -3.74
C ARG A 102 -1.09 2.47 -3.12
N ALA A 103 -0.04 2.40 -3.95
CA ALA A 103 1.31 2.18 -3.42
C ALA A 103 1.77 3.34 -2.53
N VAL A 104 1.50 4.56 -2.93
CA VAL A 104 1.85 5.73 -2.13
C VAL A 104 1.03 5.76 -0.84
N SER A 105 -0.25 5.40 -0.92
CA SER A 105 -1.08 5.32 0.28
C SER A 105 -0.54 4.29 1.28
N ALA A 106 -0.02 3.18 0.77
CA ALA A 106 0.57 2.17 1.64
C ALA A 106 1.74 2.75 2.43
N LEU A 107 2.60 3.53 1.77
CA LEU A 107 3.70 4.19 2.46
C LEU A 107 3.19 5.16 3.53
N ALA A 108 2.16 5.93 3.20
CA ALA A 108 1.62 6.91 4.14
C ALA A 108 1.08 6.22 5.40
N PHE A 109 0.31 5.16 5.21
CA PHE A 109 -0.22 4.42 6.36
C PHE A 109 0.90 3.79 7.17
N ALA A 110 1.90 3.23 6.49
CA ALA A 110 3.03 2.60 7.17
C ALA A 110 3.81 3.58 8.02
N GLY A 111 3.88 4.83 7.58
CA GLY A 111 4.66 5.84 8.28
C GLY A 111 3.89 6.65 9.31
N ARG A 112 2.55 6.50 9.37
CA ARG A 112 1.73 7.34 10.24
C ARG A 112 1.94 7.06 11.71
N ASP A 113 1.87 5.79 12.08
CA ASP A 113 2.04 5.39 13.47
C ASP A 113 2.25 3.88 13.52
N ASP A 114 2.43 3.36 14.73
CA ASP A 114 2.70 1.94 14.92
C ASP A 114 1.45 1.14 15.26
N SER A 115 0.26 1.71 15.06
CA SER A 115 -0.95 1.01 15.40
C SER A 115 -1.19 -0.19 14.48
N THR A 116 -1.88 -1.18 15.00
CA THR A 116 -2.26 -2.34 14.21
C THR A 116 -3.18 -1.94 13.07
N GLU A 117 -4.06 -0.98 13.31
CA GLU A 117 -4.97 -0.49 12.28
C GLU A 117 -4.22 0.11 11.10
N SER A 118 -3.24 0.98 11.36
CA SER A 118 -2.45 1.57 10.28
C SER A 118 -1.67 0.51 9.54
N ALA A 119 -1.14 -0.49 10.25
CA ALA A 119 -0.40 -1.57 9.61
C ALA A 119 -1.30 -2.38 8.67
N ILE A 120 -2.51 -2.69 9.10
CA ILE A 120 -3.46 -3.43 8.26
C ILE A 120 -3.83 -2.61 7.04
N GLU A 121 -4.06 -1.30 7.21
CA GLU A 121 -4.39 -0.43 6.08
C GLU A 121 -3.25 -0.37 5.09
N ALA A 122 -2.00 -0.28 5.57
CA ALA A 122 -0.85 -0.24 4.68
C ALA A 122 -0.78 -1.52 3.84
N ILE A 123 -0.98 -2.67 4.46
CA ILE A 123 -0.95 -3.94 3.74
C ILE A 123 -2.08 -4.02 2.74
N TYR A 124 -3.26 -3.58 3.14
CA TYR A 124 -4.43 -3.62 2.26
C TYR A 124 -4.22 -2.73 1.03
N GLU A 125 -3.69 -1.52 1.23
CA GLU A 125 -3.41 -0.63 0.10
C GLU A 125 -2.36 -1.24 -0.81
N GLY A 126 -1.30 -1.82 -0.24
CA GLY A 126 -0.29 -2.47 -1.06
C GLY A 126 -0.83 -3.63 -1.86
N ALA A 127 -1.70 -4.43 -1.24
CA ALA A 127 -2.32 -5.56 -1.94
C ALA A 127 -3.20 -5.08 -3.08
N THR A 128 -3.90 -3.96 -2.88
CA THR A 128 -4.76 -3.41 -3.91
C THR A 128 -3.95 -2.86 -5.08
N ALA A 129 -2.77 -2.31 -4.79
CA ALA A 129 -1.94 -1.73 -5.84
C ALA A 129 -1.56 -2.76 -6.90
N ILE A 130 -1.24 -3.98 -6.48
CA ILE A 130 -0.79 -5.01 -7.42
C ILE A 130 -1.95 -5.87 -7.92
N ASN A 131 -2.85 -6.25 -7.02
CA ASN A 131 -4.08 -6.97 -7.35
C ASN A 131 -3.87 -8.35 -7.98
N ASP A 132 -2.81 -9.04 -7.59
CA ASP A 132 -2.59 -10.42 -8.07
C ASP A 132 -2.26 -11.38 -6.92
N GLY A 133 -2.47 -10.94 -5.69
CA GLY A 133 -2.23 -11.79 -4.53
C GLY A 133 -0.79 -11.83 -4.06
N GLN A 134 0.12 -11.23 -4.79
CA GLN A 134 1.53 -11.30 -4.46
C GLN A 134 1.83 -10.70 -3.09
N VAL A 135 1.25 -9.53 -2.80
CA VAL A 135 1.49 -8.86 -1.53
C VAL A 135 0.94 -9.70 -0.37
N LEU A 136 -0.30 -10.17 -0.49
CA LEU A 136 -0.90 -10.94 0.58
C LEU A 136 -0.15 -12.24 0.83
N ASN A 137 0.29 -12.91 -0.23
CA ASN A 137 1.06 -14.13 -0.07
C ASN A 137 2.35 -13.87 0.68
N ALA A 138 3.06 -12.80 0.33
CA ALA A 138 4.32 -12.46 0.99
C ALA A 138 4.08 -12.08 2.45
N VAL A 139 3.01 -11.32 2.72
CA VAL A 139 2.68 -10.91 4.07
C VAL A 139 2.35 -12.12 4.95
N PHE A 140 1.50 -13.02 4.45
CA PHE A 140 1.15 -14.20 5.22
C PHE A 140 2.36 -15.09 5.48
N SER A 141 3.29 -15.14 4.53
CA SER A 141 4.52 -15.88 4.72
C SER A 141 5.33 -15.30 5.88
N VAL A 142 5.46 -13.98 5.94
CA VAL A 142 6.19 -13.32 7.03
C VAL A 142 5.49 -13.59 8.37
N LEU A 143 4.18 -13.45 8.40
CA LEU A 143 3.44 -13.61 9.65
C LEU A 143 3.45 -15.06 10.15
N SER A 144 3.68 -16.00 9.26
CA SER A 144 3.72 -17.42 9.62
C SER A 144 5.10 -17.90 10.05
N GLU A 145 6.12 -17.08 9.91
CA GLU A 145 7.46 -17.45 10.33
C GLU A 145 7.53 -17.60 11.84
N ILE A 146 8.32 -18.56 12.28
CA ILE A 146 8.47 -18.82 13.71
C ILE A 146 9.70 -18.11 14.31
#